data_aa08eba6845a7dbf509bc4edfc24b662
#
_entry.id   aa08eba6845a7dbf509bc4edfc24b662
#
_cell.length_a   1.000
_cell.length_b   1.000
_cell.length_c   1.000
_cell.angle_alpha   90.00
_cell.angle_beta   90.00
_cell.angle_gamma   90.00
#
_symmetry.space_group_name_H-M   'P 1'
#
loop_
_entity.id
_entity.type
_entity.pdbx_description
1 polymer ?
#
loop_
_entity_poly.entity_id
_entity_poly.type
_entity_poly.pdbx_seq_one_letter_code
_entity_poly.pdbx_strand_id
1 'polypeptide(L)'
;MQSLAPKGLSYTNFGPGMSMGHSVCVRSKEGVKNALSMTIPKGEGIHRRMVYVELEEGASLEEVTKAIKADPYFASDETYVMQVDSVDEVQDMGHGVNLVRKGVSGKTQNQRMEFNMSINNPALTGQVLVNVARASMAPAARMLHHGLKSP
;
A
#
# COMPACT_ATOMS: atom_id res chain seq x y z
N MET A 1 2.34 -4.07 -19.41
CA MET A 1 3.80 -3.96 -19.14
C MET A 1 4.57 -5.23 -19.52
N GLN A 2 4.17 -6.42 -19.06
CA GLN A 2 4.91 -7.67 -19.36
C GLN A 2 4.98 -8.00 -20.86
N SER A 3 3.89 -7.80 -21.60
CA SER A 3 3.86 -8.03 -23.06
C SER A 3 4.78 -7.10 -23.86
N LEU A 4 5.05 -5.90 -23.32
CA LEU A 4 5.92 -4.90 -23.96
C LEU A 4 7.41 -5.12 -23.63
N ALA A 5 7.71 -5.75 -22.51
CA ALA A 5 9.05 -6.13 -22.09
C ALA A 5 9.00 -7.56 -21.51
N PRO A 6 8.92 -8.59 -22.36
CA PRO A 6 8.65 -9.97 -21.93
C PRO A 6 9.77 -10.56 -21.06
N LYS A 7 11.02 -10.15 -21.31
CA LYS A 7 12.17 -10.58 -20.49
C LYS A 7 12.51 -9.48 -19.49
N GLY A 8 12.34 -9.74 -18.21
CA GLY A 8 12.66 -8.77 -17.17
C GLY A 8 11.93 -9.00 -15.86
N LEU A 9 12.08 -8.03 -14.94
CA LEU A 9 11.54 -8.08 -13.60
C LEU A 9 10.47 -7.00 -13.40
N SER A 10 9.49 -7.31 -12.59
CA SER A 10 8.48 -6.34 -12.13
C SER A 10 8.64 -6.15 -10.63
N TYR A 11 8.56 -4.91 -10.20
CA TYR A 11 8.59 -4.51 -8.80
C TYR A 11 7.30 -3.77 -8.46
N THR A 12 6.78 -4.04 -7.27
CA THR A 12 5.63 -3.31 -6.73
C THR A 12 6.11 -2.59 -5.48
N ASN A 13 6.02 -1.27 -5.49
CA ASN A 13 6.37 -0.42 -4.38
C ASN A 13 5.07 0.16 -3.82
N PHE A 14 4.80 -0.11 -2.54
CA PHE A 14 3.62 0.41 -1.85
C PHE A 14 3.97 1.70 -1.11
N GLY A 15 3.08 2.68 -1.21
CA GLY A 15 3.23 3.97 -0.55
C GLY A 15 3.75 5.09 -1.47
N PRO A 16 3.86 6.31 -0.93
CA PRO A 16 3.36 6.64 0.41
C PRO A 16 1.89 6.32 0.58
N GLY A 17 1.51 5.73 1.71
CA GLY A 17 0.10 5.44 1.91
C GLY A 17 -0.25 4.83 3.26
N MET A 18 -1.46 5.11 3.71
CA MET A 18 -2.00 4.60 4.96
C MET A 18 -2.18 3.08 4.91
N SER A 19 -1.71 2.39 5.93
CA SER A 19 -1.96 0.98 6.18
C SER A 19 -3.01 0.80 7.26
N MET A 20 -4.22 0.42 6.90
CA MET A 20 -5.34 0.29 7.84
C MET A 20 -5.07 -0.77 8.91
N GLY A 21 -4.60 -1.96 8.52
CA GLY A 21 -4.33 -3.05 9.45
C GLY A 21 -3.28 -2.69 10.50
N HIS A 22 -2.16 -2.09 10.08
CA HIS A 22 -1.14 -1.61 11.00
C HIS A 22 -1.66 -0.48 11.90
N SER A 23 -2.46 0.44 11.38
CA SER A 23 -3.05 1.51 12.17
C SER A 23 -3.98 0.97 13.27
N VAL A 24 -4.80 -0.05 12.96
CA VAL A 24 -5.66 -0.72 13.95
C VAL A 24 -4.81 -1.42 15.01
N CYS A 25 -3.75 -2.13 14.61
CA CYS A 25 -2.84 -2.78 15.54
C CYS A 25 -2.20 -1.78 16.52
N VAL A 26 -1.75 -0.62 16.03
CA VAL A 26 -1.16 0.41 16.91
C VAL A 26 -2.21 0.98 17.87
N ARG A 27 -3.42 1.27 17.40
CA ARG A 27 -4.51 1.77 18.26
C ARG A 27 -4.92 0.82 19.38
N SER A 28 -4.61 -0.46 19.25
CA SER A 28 -4.88 -1.45 20.33
C SER A 28 -3.80 -1.49 21.41
N LYS A 29 -2.72 -0.72 21.28
CA LYS A 29 -1.65 -0.70 22.30
C LYS A 29 -2.04 0.22 23.45
N GLU A 30 -1.65 -0.19 24.67
CA GLU A 30 -1.83 0.62 25.87
C GLU A 30 -1.12 1.97 25.73
N GLY A 31 -1.75 3.04 26.18
CA GLY A 31 -1.24 4.41 26.11
C GLY A 31 -1.42 5.10 24.75
N VAL A 32 -2.04 4.43 23.78
CA VAL A 32 -2.33 5.01 22.46
C VAL A 32 -3.79 5.45 22.38
N LYS A 33 -4.00 6.77 22.28
CA LYS A 33 -5.32 7.36 22.06
C LYS A 33 -5.80 7.20 20.61
N ASN A 34 -4.90 7.46 19.65
CA ASN A 34 -5.16 7.28 18.23
C ASN A 34 -3.86 7.05 17.48
N ALA A 35 -3.92 6.45 16.29
CA ALA A 35 -2.73 6.19 15.51
C ALA A 35 -2.99 6.03 14.02
N LEU A 36 -1.98 6.38 13.24
CA LEU A 36 -1.91 6.18 11.80
C LEU A 36 -0.57 5.56 11.44
N SER A 37 -0.57 4.45 10.73
CA SER A 37 0.63 3.82 10.18
C SER A 37 0.70 4.04 8.67
N MET A 38 1.81 4.59 8.22
CA MET A 38 2.10 4.85 6.82
C MET A 38 3.15 3.86 6.30
N THR A 39 2.92 3.33 5.11
CA THR A 39 3.91 2.59 4.33
C THR A 39 4.64 3.56 3.42
N ILE A 40 5.95 3.64 3.55
CA ILE A 40 6.80 4.53 2.75
C ILE A 40 7.78 3.69 1.94
N PRO A 41 7.83 3.81 0.62
CA PRO A 41 8.81 3.11 -0.20
C PRO A 41 10.22 3.65 0.10
N LYS A 42 11.18 2.73 0.21
CA LYS A 42 12.59 3.02 0.46
C LYS A 42 13.48 2.62 -0.73
N GLY A 43 12.97 1.76 -1.57
CA GLY A 43 13.65 1.22 -2.75
C GLY A 43 12.72 0.26 -3.48
N GLU A 44 13.23 -0.43 -4.46
CA GLU A 44 12.42 -1.39 -5.23
C GLU A 44 12.06 -2.61 -4.37
N GLY A 45 10.79 -2.71 -4.01
CA GLY A 45 10.26 -3.77 -3.14
C GLY A 45 10.62 -3.62 -1.65
N ILE A 46 11.23 -2.50 -1.25
CA ILE A 46 11.64 -2.24 0.13
C ILE A 46 10.80 -1.09 0.70
N HIS A 47 10.26 -1.29 1.88
CA HIS A 47 9.38 -0.34 2.56
C HIS A 47 9.84 -0.08 3.99
N ARG A 48 9.41 1.04 4.56
CA ARG A 48 9.48 1.35 5.99
C ARG A 48 8.10 1.74 6.49
N ARG A 49 7.92 1.68 7.80
CA ARG A 49 6.73 2.16 8.50
C ARG A 49 7.02 3.47 9.19
N MET A 50 6.18 4.46 8.91
CA MET A 50 6.09 5.68 9.70
C MET A 50 4.80 5.60 10.49
N VAL A 51 4.90 5.55 11.80
CA VAL A 51 3.76 5.42 12.72
C VAL A 51 3.60 6.71 13.47
N TYR A 52 2.47 7.36 13.27
CA TYR A 52 2.08 8.57 14.00
C TYR A 52 1.12 8.18 15.10
N VAL A 53 1.39 8.62 16.33
CA VAL A 53 0.60 8.27 17.53
C VAL A 53 0.17 9.52 18.28
N GLU A 54 -1.11 9.59 18.62
CA GLU A 54 -1.62 10.42 19.70
C GLU A 54 -1.53 9.60 20.99
N LEU A 55 -0.88 10.10 21.99
CA LEU A 55 -0.75 9.43 23.28
C LEU A 55 -1.89 9.81 24.22
N GLU A 56 -2.25 8.89 25.09
CA GLU A 56 -3.06 9.18 26.26
C GLU A 56 -2.27 10.02 27.27
N GLU A 57 -2.99 10.72 28.16
CA GLU A 57 -2.37 11.55 29.17
C GLU A 57 -1.47 10.69 30.09
N GLY A 58 -0.21 11.10 30.23
CA GLY A 58 0.78 10.40 31.04
C GLY A 58 1.44 9.17 30.36
N ALA A 59 1.05 8.82 29.15
CA ALA A 59 1.68 7.69 28.43
C ALA A 59 3.09 8.05 27.91
N SER A 60 3.98 7.07 27.91
CA SER A 60 5.36 7.22 27.44
C SER A 60 5.50 6.81 25.97
N LEU A 61 6.02 7.72 25.14
CA LEU A 61 6.35 7.41 23.74
C LEU A 61 7.36 6.26 23.63
N GLU A 62 8.28 6.17 24.57
CA GLU A 62 9.31 5.12 24.56
C GLU A 62 8.68 3.73 24.78
N GLU A 63 7.79 3.60 25.76
CA GLU A 63 7.08 2.35 26.05
C GLU A 63 6.16 1.93 24.90
N VAL A 64 5.39 2.86 24.37
CA VAL A 64 4.55 2.65 23.17
C VAL A 64 5.40 2.23 21.98
N THR A 65 6.52 2.90 21.73
CA THR A 65 7.44 2.56 20.64
C THR A 65 7.98 1.14 20.80
N LYS A 66 8.37 0.75 22.01
CA LYS A 66 8.85 -0.60 22.31
C LYS A 66 7.77 -1.63 22.07
N ALA A 67 6.54 -1.38 22.51
CA ALA A 67 5.40 -2.28 22.31
C ALA A 67 5.05 -2.45 20.83
N ILE A 68 5.11 -1.38 20.04
CA ILE A 68 4.87 -1.44 18.59
C ILE A 68 5.95 -2.28 17.89
N LYS A 69 7.23 -1.99 18.16
CA LYS A 69 8.35 -2.70 17.51
C LYS A 69 8.46 -4.18 17.92
N ALA A 70 7.95 -4.54 19.07
CA ALA A 70 7.91 -5.93 19.54
C ALA A 70 6.76 -6.74 18.93
N ASP A 71 5.77 -6.08 18.32
CA ASP A 71 4.64 -6.76 17.70
C ASP A 71 5.08 -7.49 16.42
N PRO A 72 4.72 -8.78 16.24
CA PRO A 72 5.07 -9.55 15.06
C PRO A 72 4.65 -8.87 13.73
N TYR A 73 3.62 -8.03 13.79
CA TYR A 73 3.11 -7.30 12.61
C TYR A 73 4.06 -6.20 12.13
N PHE A 74 4.98 -5.76 13.00
CA PHE A 74 6.00 -4.75 12.70
C PHE A 74 7.43 -5.29 12.69
N ALA A 75 7.64 -6.52 13.15
CA ALA A 75 8.96 -7.08 13.39
C ALA A 75 9.86 -7.16 12.15
N SER A 76 9.27 -7.29 10.95
CA SER A 76 10.01 -7.38 9.68
C SER A 76 10.28 -6.03 9.03
N ASP A 77 9.65 -4.96 9.53
CA ASP A 77 9.70 -3.64 8.89
C ASP A 77 10.57 -2.67 9.68
N GLU A 78 11.33 -1.85 8.95
CA GLU A 78 11.99 -0.68 9.55
C GLU A 78 10.91 0.29 10.02
N THR A 79 10.72 0.41 11.34
CA THR A 79 9.60 1.15 11.92
C THR A 79 10.07 2.34 12.72
N TYR A 80 9.53 3.51 12.40
CA TYR A 80 9.71 4.77 13.13
C TYR A 80 8.38 5.18 13.74
N VAL A 81 8.41 5.56 15.02
CA VAL A 81 7.23 6.02 15.76
C VAL A 81 7.41 7.49 16.13
N MET A 82 6.42 8.31 15.82
CA MET A 82 6.42 9.74 16.08
C MET A 82 5.13 10.14 16.79
N GLN A 83 5.28 10.89 17.87
CA GLN A 83 4.12 11.49 18.52
C GLN A 83 3.64 12.69 17.70
N VAL A 84 2.32 12.83 17.60
CA VAL A 84 1.62 13.96 16.98
C VAL A 84 0.49 14.43 17.88
N ASP A 85 0.10 15.69 17.72
CA ASP A 85 -1.02 16.25 18.46
C ASP A 85 -2.36 15.71 17.92
N SER A 86 -2.43 15.53 16.60
CA SER A 86 -3.57 14.87 15.93
C SER A 86 -3.13 14.08 14.71
N VAL A 87 -3.64 12.86 14.58
CA VAL A 87 -3.42 12.05 13.36
C VAL A 87 -4.20 12.61 12.17
N ASP A 88 -5.21 13.45 12.39
CA ASP A 88 -5.97 14.06 11.31
C ASP A 88 -5.11 14.98 10.44
N GLU A 89 -4.04 15.55 10.99
CA GLU A 89 -3.09 16.39 10.25
C GLU A 89 -2.29 15.59 9.20
N VAL A 90 -2.18 14.27 9.38
CA VAL A 90 -1.44 13.37 8.49
C VAL A 90 -2.35 12.41 7.73
N GLN A 91 -3.65 12.46 7.95
CA GLN A 91 -4.63 11.51 7.41
C GLN A 91 -4.86 11.66 5.90
N ASP A 92 -4.61 12.82 5.34
CA ASP A 92 -4.78 13.13 3.91
C ASP A 92 -3.67 12.56 3.00
N MET A 93 -2.70 11.87 3.58
CA MET A 93 -1.70 11.15 2.79
C MET A 93 -2.36 9.95 2.12
N GLY A 94 -2.65 10.05 0.82
CA GLY A 94 -3.27 8.99 0.03
C GLY A 94 -2.50 7.69 0.08
N HIS A 95 -3.06 6.64 -0.50
CA HIS A 95 -2.39 5.36 -0.67
C HIS A 95 -1.78 5.27 -2.06
N GLY A 96 -0.45 5.22 -2.14
CA GLY A 96 0.30 5.13 -3.38
C GLY A 96 0.71 3.70 -3.74
N VAL A 97 0.70 3.40 -5.02
CA VAL A 97 1.31 2.19 -5.59
C VAL A 97 2.13 2.60 -6.80
N ASN A 98 3.37 2.16 -6.85
CA ASN A 98 4.26 2.32 -7.99
C ASN A 98 4.62 0.92 -8.52
N LEU A 99 4.24 0.65 -9.76
CA LEU A 99 4.63 -0.56 -10.48
C LEU A 99 5.76 -0.22 -11.44
N VAL A 100 6.89 -0.88 -11.29
CA VAL A 100 8.05 -0.72 -12.17
C VAL A 100 8.29 -2.02 -12.91
N ARG A 101 8.39 -1.94 -14.24
CA ARG A 101 8.87 -3.05 -15.07
C ARG A 101 10.19 -2.65 -15.70
N LYS A 102 11.23 -3.42 -15.40
CA LYS A 102 12.54 -3.34 -16.06
C LYS A 102 12.71 -4.56 -16.94
N GLY A 103 12.92 -4.37 -18.23
CA GLY A 103 13.00 -5.50 -19.12
C GLY A 103 13.48 -5.16 -20.53
N VAL A 104 13.47 -6.16 -21.38
CA VAL A 104 13.95 -6.11 -22.76
C VAL A 104 12.85 -6.59 -23.68
N SER A 105 12.54 -5.81 -24.71
CA SER A 105 11.63 -6.23 -25.80
C SER A 105 12.37 -6.85 -26.99
N GLY A 106 13.66 -6.81 -27.01
CA GLY A 106 14.54 -7.40 -28.01
C GLY A 106 15.79 -7.96 -27.38
N LYS A 107 16.94 -7.85 -28.05
CA LYS A 107 18.22 -8.37 -27.54
C LYS A 107 19.03 -7.32 -26.78
N THR A 108 18.91 -6.05 -27.10
CA THR A 108 19.89 -5.02 -26.73
C THR A 108 19.30 -3.76 -26.06
N GLN A 109 17.99 -3.58 -26.03
CA GLN A 109 17.38 -2.36 -25.49
C GLN A 109 16.71 -2.67 -24.15
N ASN A 110 17.15 -1.98 -23.10
CA ASN A 110 16.51 -2.00 -21.81
C ASN A 110 15.34 -1.00 -21.80
N GLN A 111 14.20 -1.49 -21.38
CA GLN A 111 13.00 -0.68 -21.17
C GLN A 111 12.70 -0.58 -19.68
N ARG A 112 12.30 0.60 -19.25
CA ARG A 112 11.75 0.86 -17.94
C ARG A 112 10.36 1.47 -18.14
N MET A 113 9.36 0.79 -17.63
CA MET A 113 7.97 1.25 -17.63
C MET A 113 7.51 1.42 -16.20
N GLU A 114 6.83 2.51 -15.93
CA GLU A 114 6.29 2.82 -14.61
C GLU A 114 4.80 3.13 -14.70
N PHE A 115 4.08 2.68 -13.69
CA PHE A 115 2.70 3.07 -13.44
C PHE A 115 2.59 3.53 -11.99
N ASN A 116 2.11 4.75 -11.79
CA ASN A 116 1.90 5.33 -10.49
C ASN A 116 0.40 5.51 -10.24
N MET A 117 -0.04 5.16 -9.05
CA MET A 117 -1.41 5.34 -8.60
C MET A 117 -1.40 5.92 -7.20
N SER A 118 -2.23 6.94 -6.96
CA SER A 118 -2.49 7.49 -5.64
C SER A 118 -3.99 7.51 -5.40
N ILE A 119 -4.43 6.96 -4.29
CA ILE A 119 -5.85 6.73 -4.00
C ILE A 119 -6.16 6.99 -2.52
N ASN A 120 -7.42 7.24 -2.24
CA ASN A 120 -7.97 7.04 -0.91
C ASN A 120 -8.36 5.56 -0.77
N ASN A 121 -7.64 4.82 0.08
CA ASN A 121 -7.79 3.37 0.18
C ASN A 121 -9.22 2.92 0.57
N PRO A 122 -9.85 3.47 1.62
CA PRO A 122 -11.24 3.12 1.96
C PRO A 122 -12.22 3.38 0.82
N ALA A 123 -12.13 4.53 0.18
CA ALA A 123 -13.04 4.92 -0.90
C ALA A 123 -12.87 4.02 -2.13
N LEU A 124 -11.64 3.72 -2.55
CA LEU A 124 -11.40 2.82 -3.67
C LEU A 124 -11.89 1.41 -3.35
N THR A 125 -11.61 0.90 -2.15
CA THR A 125 -12.06 -0.44 -1.72
C THR A 125 -13.59 -0.53 -1.77
N GLY A 126 -14.30 0.46 -1.25
CA GLY A 126 -15.76 0.54 -1.34
C GLY A 126 -16.25 0.52 -2.79
N GLN A 127 -15.64 1.31 -3.67
CA GLN A 127 -16.02 1.36 -5.08
C GLN A 127 -15.73 0.03 -5.81
N VAL A 128 -14.63 -0.63 -5.50
CA VAL A 128 -14.32 -1.96 -6.05
C VAL A 128 -15.37 -2.98 -5.63
N LEU A 129 -15.77 -3.01 -4.35
CA LEU A 129 -16.81 -3.91 -3.87
C LEU A 129 -18.14 -3.67 -4.57
N VAL A 130 -18.55 -2.41 -4.76
CA VAL A 130 -19.76 -2.06 -5.51
C VAL A 130 -19.68 -2.55 -6.96
N ASN A 131 -18.54 -2.39 -7.62
CA ASN A 131 -18.34 -2.84 -9.00
C ASN A 131 -18.38 -4.37 -9.12
N VAL A 132 -17.75 -5.08 -8.18
CA VAL A 132 -17.80 -6.55 -8.12
C VAL A 132 -19.24 -7.03 -7.91
N ALA A 133 -19.97 -6.44 -6.97
CA ALA A 133 -21.37 -6.77 -6.75
C ALA A 133 -22.24 -6.56 -8.00
N ARG A 134 -22.07 -5.42 -8.69
CA ARG A 134 -22.77 -5.16 -9.96
C ARG A 134 -22.39 -6.18 -11.04
N ALA A 135 -21.11 -6.52 -11.17
CA ALA A 135 -20.64 -7.48 -12.16
C ALA A 135 -21.18 -8.89 -11.87
N SER A 136 -21.28 -9.30 -10.60
CA SER A 136 -21.83 -10.61 -10.22
C SER A 136 -23.32 -10.75 -10.45
N MET A 137 -24.05 -9.63 -10.47
CA MET A 137 -25.50 -9.59 -10.75
C MET A 137 -25.79 -9.35 -12.25
N ALA A 138 -24.82 -8.96 -13.04
CA ALA A 138 -25.02 -8.79 -14.47
C ALA A 138 -25.25 -10.16 -15.13
N PRO A 139 -26.20 -10.29 -16.09
CA PRO A 139 -26.30 -11.49 -16.90
C PRO A 139 -24.93 -11.79 -17.50
N ALA A 140 -24.53 -13.07 -17.52
CA ALA A 140 -23.21 -13.50 -18.00
C ALA A 140 -22.90 -12.76 -19.31
N ALA A 141 -21.97 -11.81 -19.24
CA ALA A 141 -21.56 -11.08 -20.41
C ALA A 141 -21.06 -12.11 -21.41
N ARG A 142 -21.64 -12.14 -22.61
CA ARG A 142 -21.07 -12.92 -23.70
C ARG A 142 -19.60 -12.54 -23.76
N MET A 143 -18.73 -13.47 -23.44
CA MET A 143 -17.33 -13.31 -23.75
C MET A 143 -17.27 -13.08 -25.25
N LEU A 144 -16.99 -11.86 -25.64
CA LEU A 144 -16.63 -11.55 -27.02
C LEU A 144 -15.29 -12.25 -27.24
N HIS A 145 -15.35 -13.50 -27.66
CA HIS A 145 -14.23 -14.12 -28.32
C HIS A 145 -13.99 -13.35 -29.62
N HIS A 146 -13.23 -12.28 -29.52
CA HIS A 146 -12.48 -11.81 -30.67
C HIS A 146 -11.45 -12.90 -30.96
N GLY A 147 -11.89 -13.89 -31.74
CA GLY A 147 -10.99 -14.81 -32.36
C GLY A 147 -10.03 -13.98 -33.22
N LEU A 148 -8.81 -13.81 -32.71
CA LEU A 148 -7.67 -13.50 -33.54
C LEU A 148 -7.54 -14.71 -34.47
N LYS A 149 -8.14 -14.61 -35.68
CA LYS A 149 -7.79 -15.50 -36.77
C LYS A 149 -6.33 -15.20 -37.06
N SER A 150 -5.45 -16.10 -36.68
CA SER A 150 -4.07 -16.12 -37.19
C SER A 150 -4.11 -16.21 -38.72
N PRO A 151 -3.25 -15.47 -39.43
CA PRO A 151 -3.09 -15.60 -40.87
C PRO A 151 -2.57 -16.98 -41.24
#